data_a02395cc57022e194a41cd98e9b59eea
#
_entry.id   a02395cc57022e194a41cd98e9b59eea
#
_cell.length_a   1.000
_cell.length_b   1.000
_cell.length_c   1.000
_cell.angle_alpha   90.00
_cell.angle_beta   90.00
_cell.angle_gamma   90.00
#
_symmetry.space_group_name_H-M   'P 1'
#
loop_
_entity.id
_entity.type
_entity.pdbx_description
1 polymer ?
#
loop_
_entity_poly.entity_id
_entity_poly.type
_entity_poly.pdbx_seq_one_letter_code
_entity_poly.pdbx_strand_id
1 'polypeptide(L)'
;MIRYIKKNKILFCFTLIINLLTCLTPLFLAYIIENVSGIFLNQDESKITVSLWLIVAFMIYQALFSYLNSRYKAKYRQKLRADLSKDIYRSIFNQNHNEFYENSIGSYLSLFTNDVKMVDDNYFFPFLSMITQCVVFLCICFYLIHVNWTVFFMMDLIVIFTIAIPRLFAKILKKSSNQLSEQSQEYNSKLRELFQCFDIIQDYRVLPHSTTLYS
;
A
#
# COMPACT_ATOMS: atom_id res chain seq x y z
N MET A 1 11.29 8.31 11.49
CA MET A 1 9.83 8.38 11.22
C MET A 1 9.08 9.26 12.22
N ILE A 2 9.16 8.99 13.51
CA ILE A 2 8.46 9.76 14.58
C ILE A 2 8.77 11.28 14.52
N ARG A 3 10.01 11.68 14.17
CA ARG A 3 10.41 13.08 14.01
C ARG A 3 9.59 13.81 12.94
N TYR A 4 9.36 13.19 11.79
CA TYR A 4 8.56 13.77 10.68
C TYR A 4 7.07 13.86 11.02
N ILE A 5 6.53 12.87 11.75
CA ILE A 5 5.16 12.90 12.24
C ILE A 5 4.97 14.03 13.24
N LYS A 6 5.89 14.20 14.19
CA LYS A 6 5.84 15.29 15.17
C LYS A 6 5.90 16.67 14.51
N LYS A 7 6.64 16.82 13.41
CA LYS A 7 6.77 18.08 12.67
C LYS A 7 5.46 18.49 11.97
N ASN A 8 4.67 17.51 11.51
CA ASN A 8 3.44 17.72 10.76
C ASN A 8 2.18 17.25 11.51
N LYS A 9 2.11 17.49 12.83
CA LYS A 9 1.05 16.98 13.73
C LYS A 9 -0.36 17.35 13.26
N ILE A 10 -0.58 18.59 12.87
CA ILE A 10 -1.92 19.08 12.49
C ILE A 10 -2.43 18.32 11.26
N LEU A 11 -1.60 18.20 10.22
CA LEU A 11 -1.98 17.48 9.00
C LEU A 11 -2.17 15.98 9.27
N PHE A 12 -1.36 15.40 10.17
CA PHE A 12 -1.52 14.02 10.62
C PHE A 12 -2.84 13.81 11.37
N CYS A 13 -3.20 14.69 12.31
CA CYS A 13 -4.48 14.62 13.01
C CYS A 13 -5.67 14.74 12.05
N PHE A 14 -5.63 15.66 11.09
CA PHE A 14 -6.68 15.77 10.06
C PHE A 14 -6.80 14.49 9.22
N THR A 15 -5.68 13.92 8.79
CA THR A 15 -5.71 12.65 8.05
C THR A 15 -6.26 11.51 8.88
N LEU A 16 -5.96 11.46 10.18
CA LEU A 16 -6.53 10.46 11.09
C LEU A 16 -8.03 10.64 11.29
N ILE A 17 -8.52 11.86 11.50
CA ILE A 17 -9.95 12.13 11.68
C ILE A 17 -10.74 11.72 10.43
N ILE A 18 -10.29 12.13 9.24
CA ILE A 18 -10.93 11.74 7.98
C ILE A 18 -10.87 10.21 7.78
N ASN A 19 -9.76 9.60 8.16
CA ASN A 19 -9.60 8.17 8.10
C ASN A 19 -10.58 7.44 9.05
N LEU A 20 -10.75 7.92 10.28
CA LEU A 20 -11.76 7.40 11.21
C LEU A 20 -13.19 7.48 10.63
N LEU A 21 -13.54 8.60 10.00
CA LEU A 21 -14.84 8.74 9.34
C LEU A 21 -15.01 7.76 8.17
N THR A 22 -13.97 7.50 7.38
CA THR A 22 -14.03 6.48 6.34
C THR A 22 -14.07 5.06 6.89
N CYS A 23 -13.52 4.81 8.08
CA CYS A 23 -13.58 3.50 8.75
C CYS A 23 -15.01 3.14 9.23
N LEU A 24 -15.92 4.11 9.35
CA LEU A 24 -17.33 3.84 9.66
C LEU A 24 -18.12 3.31 8.45
N THR A 25 -17.58 3.42 7.25
CA THR A 25 -18.27 3.00 6.01
C THR A 25 -18.74 1.54 6.04
N PRO A 26 -17.93 0.52 6.45
CA PRO A 26 -18.41 -0.86 6.51
C PRO A 26 -19.52 -1.08 7.52
N LEU A 27 -19.55 -0.30 8.63
CA LEU A 27 -20.62 -0.38 9.62
C LEU A 27 -21.94 0.17 9.08
N PHE A 28 -21.89 1.31 8.37
CA PHE A 28 -23.07 1.85 7.68
C PHE A 28 -23.59 0.90 6.60
N LEU A 29 -22.68 0.26 5.86
CA LEU A 29 -23.07 -0.73 4.85
C LEU A 29 -23.77 -1.94 5.51
N ALA A 30 -23.24 -2.47 6.61
CA ALA A 30 -23.86 -3.56 7.35
C ALA A 30 -25.26 -3.19 7.85
N TYR A 31 -25.43 -1.99 8.41
CA TYR A 31 -26.72 -1.47 8.86
C TYR A 31 -27.73 -1.35 7.71
N ILE A 32 -27.30 -0.88 6.54
CA ILE A 32 -28.17 -0.78 5.35
C ILE A 32 -28.60 -2.17 4.88
N ILE A 33 -27.67 -3.13 4.82
CA ILE A 33 -27.99 -4.52 4.43
C ILE A 33 -29.00 -5.14 5.40
N GLU A 34 -28.83 -4.93 6.70
CA GLU A 34 -29.76 -5.41 7.72
C GLU A 34 -31.17 -4.82 7.52
N ASN A 35 -31.27 -3.50 7.32
CA ASN A 35 -32.57 -2.85 7.08
C ASN A 35 -33.23 -3.34 5.77
N VAL A 36 -32.47 -3.42 4.69
CA VAL A 36 -32.99 -3.90 3.40
C VAL A 36 -33.46 -5.34 3.49
N SER A 37 -32.68 -6.22 4.12
CA SER A 37 -33.07 -7.63 4.31
C SER A 37 -34.34 -7.76 5.19
N GLY A 38 -34.47 -6.92 6.22
CA GLY A 38 -35.66 -6.89 7.07
C GLY A 38 -36.94 -6.47 6.32
N ILE A 39 -36.83 -5.55 5.36
CA ILE A 39 -37.95 -5.14 4.51
C ILE A 39 -38.41 -6.28 3.60
N PHE A 40 -37.46 -7.02 3.00
CA PHE A 40 -37.80 -8.18 2.17
C PHE A 40 -38.46 -9.31 2.96
N LEU A 41 -38.01 -9.55 4.19
CA LEU A 41 -38.58 -10.61 5.05
C LEU A 41 -39.96 -10.25 5.56
N ASN A 42 -40.22 -8.97 5.87
CA ASN A 42 -41.48 -8.51 6.46
C ASN A 42 -42.52 -8.00 5.40
N GLN A 43 -42.15 -7.92 4.14
CA GLN A 43 -42.98 -7.41 3.02
C GLN A 43 -43.50 -5.98 3.26
N ASP A 44 -42.75 -5.15 3.98
CA ASP A 44 -43.09 -3.77 4.35
C ASP A 44 -42.84 -2.80 3.18
N GLU A 45 -43.73 -2.70 2.22
CA GLU A 45 -43.57 -1.82 1.04
C GLU A 45 -43.38 -0.34 1.42
N SER A 46 -43.98 0.12 2.51
CA SER A 46 -43.88 1.51 2.97
C SER A 46 -42.43 1.93 3.35
N LYS A 47 -41.56 0.99 3.68
CA LYS A 47 -40.18 1.26 4.06
C LYS A 47 -39.20 1.24 2.89
N ILE A 48 -39.61 0.78 1.70
CA ILE A 48 -38.76 0.70 0.50
C ILE A 48 -38.26 2.10 0.12
N THR A 49 -39.11 3.10 0.12
CA THR A 49 -38.72 4.48 -0.23
C THR A 49 -37.67 5.04 0.72
N VAL A 50 -37.80 4.78 2.02
CA VAL A 50 -36.83 5.23 3.03
C VAL A 50 -35.49 4.54 2.83
N SER A 51 -35.47 3.23 2.55
CA SER A 51 -34.24 2.49 2.31
C SER A 51 -33.51 2.94 1.04
N LEU A 52 -34.23 3.31 -0.02
CA LEU A 52 -33.62 3.88 -1.22
C LEU A 52 -32.92 5.21 -0.93
N TRP A 53 -33.54 6.10 -0.17
CA TRP A 53 -32.91 7.36 0.23
C TRP A 53 -31.67 7.13 1.13
N LEU A 54 -31.70 6.14 2.03
CA LEU A 54 -30.56 5.76 2.84
C LEU A 54 -29.39 5.25 1.99
N ILE A 55 -29.66 4.45 0.97
CA ILE A 55 -28.63 3.96 0.04
C ILE A 55 -28.00 5.13 -0.74
N VAL A 56 -28.82 6.05 -1.26
CA VAL A 56 -28.32 7.23 -1.98
C VAL A 56 -27.46 8.11 -1.06
N ALA A 57 -27.92 8.39 0.15
CA ALA A 57 -27.16 9.15 1.14
C ALA A 57 -25.84 8.48 1.49
N PHE A 58 -25.84 7.15 1.64
CA PHE A 58 -24.62 6.36 1.86
C PHE A 58 -23.65 6.45 0.69
N MET A 59 -24.11 6.35 -0.55
CA MET A 59 -23.25 6.48 -1.74
C MET A 59 -22.58 7.86 -1.79
N ILE A 60 -23.32 8.93 -1.50
CA ILE A 60 -22.77 10.29 -1.43
C ILE A 60 -21.74 10.41 -0.31
N TYR A 61 -22.08 9.91 0.88
CA TYR A 61 -21.16 9.86 2.01
C TYR A 61 -19.85 9.14 1.65
N GLN A 62 -19.95 7.92 1.10
CA GLN A 62 -18.78 7.10 0.75
C GLN A 62 -17.91 7.78 -0.30
N ALA A 63 -18.52 8.32 -1.38
CA ALA A 63 -17.77 9.02 -2.43
C ALA A 63 -17.02 10.24 -1.87
N LEU A 64 -17.69 11.06 -1.07
CA LEU A 64 -17.14 12.27 -0.48
C LEU A 64 -15.98 11.95 0.47
N PHE A 65 -16.20 11.06 1.44
CA PHE A 65 -15.17 10.74 2.44
C PHE A 65 -14.01 9.92 1.87
N SER A 66 -14.24 9.05 0.90
CA SER A 66 -13.19 8.34 0.18
C SER A 66 -12.29 9.31 -0.61
N TYR A 67 -12.89 10.27 -1.32
CA TYR A 67 -12.15 11.31 -2.02
C TYR A 67 -11.32 12.18 -1.05
N LEU A 68 -11.92 12.66 0.04
CA LEU A 68 -11.23 13.44 1.05
C LEU A 68 -10.07 12.65 1.68
N ASN A 69 -10.30 11.39 2.05
CA ASN A 69 -9.28 10.52 2.63
C ASN A 69 -8.08 10.34 1.69
N SER A 70 -8.34 10.03 0.41
CA SER A 70 -7.30 9.88 -0.60
C SER A 70 -6.50 11.17 -0.79
N ARG A 71 -7.18 12.31 -0.86
CA ARG A 71 -6.57 13.63 -1.01
C ARG A 71 -5.69 14.02 0.18
N TYR A 72 -6.19 13.84 1.41
CA TYR A 72 -5.43 14.18 2.61
C TYR A 72 -4.26 13.21 2.86
N LYS A 73 -4.43 11.91 2.60
CA LYS A 73 -3.33 10.95 2.62
C LYS A 73 -2.24 11.30 1.61
N ALA A 74 -2.61 11.62 0.37
CA ALA A 74 -1.65 12.04 -0.65
C ALA A 74 -0.90 13.32 -0.25
N LYS A 75 -1.62 14.34 0.26
CA LYS A 75 -1.03 15.60 0.73
C LYS A 75 -0.07 15.39 1.92
N TYR A 76 -0.43 14.50 2.84
CA TYR A 76 0.43 14.16 3.97
C TYR A 76 1.70 13.43 3.51
N ARG A 77 1.58 12.43 2.62
CA ARG A 77 2.73 11.73 2.01
C ARG A 77 3.65 12.70 1.27
N GLN A 78 3.09 13.59 0.45
CA GLN A 78 3.87 14.62 -0.25
C GLN A 78 4.65 15.50 0.73
N LYS A 79 4.06 15.87 1.85
CA LYS A 79 4.73 16.66 2.88
C LYS A 79 5.87 15.90 3.55
N LEU A 80 5.67 14.62 3.85
CA LEU A 80 6.72 13.74 4.40
C LEU A 80 7.88 13.58 3.43
N ARG A 81 7.59 13.35 2.14
CA ARG A 81 8.64 13.30 1.08
C ARG A 81 9.42 14.60 1.01
N ALA A 82 8.74 15.74 1.01
CA ALA A 82 9.39 17.04 0.96
C ALA A 82 10.29 17.30 2.19
N ASP A 83 9.85 16.91 3.38
CA ASP A 83 10.67 17.04 4.59
C ASP A 83 11.89 16.10 4.55
N LEU A 84 11.73 14.85 4.07
CA LEU A 84 12.82 13.91 3.86
C LEU A 84 13.84 14.44 2.84
N SER A 85 13.35 14.93 1.69
CA SER A 85 14.23 15.52 0.65
C SER A 85 14.99 16.72 1.17
N LYS A 86 14.39 17.58 2.02
CA LYS A 86 15.08 18.70 2.66
C LYS A 86 16.20 18.24 3.60
N ASP A 87 15.97 17.18 4.36
CA ASP A 87 16.98 16.65 5.26
C ASP A 87 18.15 16.01 4.48
N ILE A 88 17.86 15.30 3.38
CA ILE A 88 18.86 14.76 2.46
C ILE A 88 19.66 15.92 1.83
N TYR A 89 18.99 16.93 1.32
CA TYR A 89 19.64 18.11 0.74
C TYR A 89 20.61 18.77 1.73
N ARG A 90 20.15 19.01 2.96
CA ARG A 90 21.02 19.57 4.01
C ARG A 90 22.21 18.66 4.32
N SER A 91 22.02 17.34 4.34
CA SER A 91 23.11 16.40 4.59
C SER A 91 24.15 16.45 3.48
N ILE A 92 23.76 16.51 2.22
CA ILE A 92 24.66 16.60 1.07
C ILE A 92 25.46 17.91 1.10
N PHE A 93 24.81 19.04 1.38
CA PHE A 93 25.50 20.35 1.39
C PHE A 93 26.35 20.59 2.66
N ASN A 94 26.21 19.76 3.68
CA ASN A 94 27.08 19.77 4.85
C ASN A 94 28.28 18.80 4.74
N GLN A 95 28.42 18.08 3.61
CA GLN A 95 29.58 17.21 3.35
C GLN A 95 30.81 18.05 3.00
N ASN A 96 31.98 17.48 3.25
CA ASN A 96 33.24 18.07 2.82
C ASN A 96 33.36 17.98 1.29
N HIS A 97 34.12 18.92 0.70
CA HIS A 97 34.32 19.00 -0.74
C HIS A 97 34.78 17.66 -1.36
N ASN A 98 35.69 16.96 -0.72
CA ASN A 98 36.21 15.69 -1.21
C ASN A 98 35.13 14.60 -1.20
N GLU A 99 34.34 14.48 -0.14
CA GLU A 99 33.23 13.52 -0.03
C GLU A 99 32.14 13.77 -1.08
N PHE A 100 31.90 15.04 -1.43
CA PHE A 100 30.91 15.37 -2.46
C PHE A 100 31.35 14.87 -3.85
N TYR A 101 32.61 14.99 -4.20
CA TYR A 101 33.14 14.57 -5.49
C TYR A 101 33.45 13.09 -5.61
N GLU A 102 33.49 12.33 -4.51
CA GLU A 102 33.57 10.87 -4.54
C GLU A 102 32.34 10.23 -5.16
N ASN A 103 31.19 10.90 -5.07
CA ASN A 103 29.94 10.42 -5.62
C ASN A 103 29.59 11.13 -6.93
N SER A 104 29.02 10.38 -7.88
CA SER A 104 28.55 10.98 -9.14
C SER A 104 27.29 11.81 -8.94
N ILE A 105 27.07 12.85 -9.74
CA ILE A 105 25.84 13.64 -9.74
C ILE A 105 24.61 12.73 -9.96
N GLY A 106 24.75 11.66 -10.78
CA GLY A 106 23.71 10.68 -11.00
C GLY A 106 23.28 9.93 -9.75
N SER A 107 24.23 9.60 -8.84
CA SER A 107 23.89 8.96 -7.57
C SER A 107 23.09 9.88 -6.65
N TYR A 108 23.45 11.15 -6.57
CA TYR A 108 22.67 12.14 -5.82
C TYR A 108 21.26 12.35 -6.40
N LEU A 109 21.13 12.38 -7.73
CA LEU A 109 19.82 12.46 -8.38
C LEU A 109 18.97 11.23 -8.07
N SER A 110 19.57 10.03 -8.07
CA SER A 110 18.89 8.78 -7.70
C SER A 110 18.37 8.82 -6.26
N LEU A 111 19.12 9.38 -5.31
CA LEU A 111 18.64 9.58 -3.92
C LEU A 111 17.32 10.35 -3.86
N PHE A 112 17.20 11.45 -4.62
CA PHE A 112 15.99 12.27 -4.61
C PHE A 112 14.82 11.64 -5.37
N THR A 113 15.08 10.89 -6.45
CA THR A 113 14.03 10.33 -7.29
C THR A 113 13.61 8.93 -6.86
N ASN A 114 14.56 8.03 -6.66
CA ASN A 114 14.29 6.62 -6.39
C ASN A 114 14.25 6.33 -4.89
N ASP A 115 15.24 6.76 -4.11
CA ASP A 115 15.34 6.35 -2.71
C ASP A 115 14.27 7.02 -1.85
N VAL A 116 13.99 8.31 -2.07
CA VAL A 116 12.89 9.01 -1.40
C VAL A 116 11.54 8.35 -1.71
N LYS A 117 11.33 7.94 -2.98
CA LYS A 117 10.14 7.21 -3.39
C LYS A 117 10.08 5.84 -2.73
N MET A 118 11.19 5.11 -2.70
CA MET A 118 11.29 3.80 -2.06
C MET A 118 11.01 3.87 -0.55
N VAL A 119 11.48 4.90 0.15
CA VAL A 119 11.14 5.15 1.56
C VAL A 119 9.65 5.45 1.73
N ASP A 120 9.03 6.23 0.85
CA ASP A 120 7.61 6.49 0.92
C ASP A 120 6.78 5.23 0.70
N ASP A 121 7.09 4.45 -0.34
CA ASP A 121 6.32 3.26 -0.71
C ASP A 121 6.51 2.09 0.28
N ASN A 122 7.70 1.95 0.88
CA ASN A 122 7.99 0.85 1.81
C ASN A 122 7.78 1.20 3.29
N TYR A 123 7.76 2.48 3.67
CA TYR A 123 7.63 2.89 5.08
C TYR A 123 6.45 3.82 5.34
N PHE A 124 6.33 4.94 4.64
CA PHE A 124 5.29 5.93 4.95
C PHE A 124 3.90 5.44 4.56
N PHE A 125 3.76 4.90 3.37
CA PHE A 125 2.48 4.37 2.90
C PHE A 125 1.99 3.16 3.70
N PRO A 126 2.80 2.10 3.93
CA PRO A 126 2.38 0.96 4.74
C PRO A 126 2.03 1.34 6.17
N PHE A 127 2.76 2.28 6.77
CA PHE A 127 2.47 2.75 8.12
C PHE A 127 1.09 3.42 8.23
N LEU A 128 0.77 4.32 7.31
CA LEU A 128 -0.56 4.95 7.27
C LEU A 128 -1.67 3.94 6.99
N SER A 129 -1.40 2.98 6.10
CA SER A 129 -2.34 1.90 5.80
C SER A 129 -2.56 0.98 7.00
N MET A 130 -1.50 0.63 7.73
CA MET A 130 -1.59 -0.17 8.95
C MET A 130 -2.49 0.49 10.00
N ILE A 131 -2.32 1.78 10.28
CA ILE A 131 -3.18 2.51 11.21
C ILE A 131 -4.64 2.42 10.76
N THR A 132 -4.91 2.64 9.45
CA THR A 132 -6.26 2.53 8.90
C THR A 132 -6.85 1.16 9.14
N GLN A 133 -6.12 0.10 8.79
CA GLN A 133 -6.61 -1.27 8.90
C GLN A 133 -6.83 -1.69 10.35
N CYS A 134 -5.96 -1.26 11.27
CA CYS A 134 -6.16 -1.51 12.70
C CYS A 134 -7.46 -0.88 13.22
N VAL A 135 -7.75 0.36 12.80
CA VAL A 135 -8.99 1.04 13.23
C VAL A 135 -10.21 0.36 12.64
N VAL A 136 -10.20 0.02 11.34
CA VAL A 136 -11.29 -0.73 10.69
C VAL A 136 -11.54 -2.05 11.41
N PHE A 137 -10.48 -2.80 11.68
CA PHE A 137 -10.57 -4.08 12.38
C PHE A 137 -11.23 -3.92 13.76
N LEU A 138 -10.78 -2.96 14.56
CA LEU A 138 -11.38 -2.70 15.88
C LEU A 138 -12.85 -2.32 15.79
N CYS A 139 -13.24 -1.48 14.83
CA CYS A 139 -14.62 -1.10 14.62
C CYS A 139 -15.50 -2.30 14.23
N ILE A 140 -15.00 -3.18 13.35
CA ILE A 140 -15.72 -4.39 12.94
C ILE A 140 -15.85 -5.37 14.12
N CYS A 141 -14.79 -5.60 14.89
CA CYS A 141 -14.84 -6.44 16.09
C CYS A 141 -15.88 -5.95 17.08
N PHE A 142 -15.89 -4.64 17.35
CA PHE A 142 -16.86 -4.03 18.27
C PHE A 142 -18.30 -4.22 17.78
N TYR A 143 -18.55 -4.02 16.49
CA TYR A 143 -19.86 -4.23 15.88
C TYR A 143 -20.31 -5.68 15.97
N LEU A 144 -19.43 -6.65 15.61
CA LEU A 144 -19.76 -8.07 15.64
C LEU A 144 -20.10 -8.58 17.06
N ILE A 145 -19.36 -8.14 18.06
CA ILE A 145 -19.64 -8.46 19.47
C ILE A 145 -21.06 -8.00 19.86
N HIS A 146 -21.46 -6.81 19.36
CA HIS A 146 -22.79 -6.27 19.68
C HIS A 146 -23.92 -6.99 18.97
N VAL A 147 -23.69 -7.43 17.73
CA VAL A 147 -24.71 -8.13 16.91
C VAL A 147 -24.85 -9.60 17.32
N ASN A 148 -23.76 -10.36 17.32
CA ASN A 148 -23.78 -11.77 17.65
C ASN A 148 -22.40 -12.30 18.04
N TRP A 149 -22.28 -12.73 19.29
CA TRP A 149 -21.06 -13.27 19.87
C TRP A 149 -20.53 -14.53 19.15
N THR A 150 -21.44 -15.38 18.67
CA THR A 150 -21.06 -16.61 17.94
C THR A 150 -20.41 -16.30 16.60
N VAL A 151 -20.95 -15.32 15.87
CA VAL A 151 -20.39 -14.86 14.58
C VAL A 151 -19.03 -14.22 14.80
N PHE A 152 -18.86 -13.45 15.87
CA PHE A 152 -17.56 -12.87 16.24
C PHE A 152 -16.48 -13.95 16.40
N PHE A 153 -16.72 -15.01 17.19
CA PHE A 153 -15.75 -16.09 17.37
C PHE A 153 -15.46 -16.86 16.08
N MET A 154 -16.46 -17.10 15.24
CA MET A 154 -16.23 -17.74 13.93
C MET A 154 -15.31 -16.90 13.02
N MET A 155 -15.53 -15.58 13.00
CA MET A 155 -14.71 -14.67 12.22
C MET A 155 -13.27 -14.57 12.75
N ASP A 156 -13.08 -14.51 14.08
CA ASP A 156 -11.74 -14.51 14.69
C ASP A 156 -10.98 -15.81 14.37
N LEU A 157 -11.66 -16.94 14.37
CA LEU A 157 -11.05 -18.22 13.99
C LEU A 157 -10.55 -18.20 12.55
N ILE A 158 -11.34 -17.65 11.61
CA ILE A 158 -10.93 -17.48 10.21
C ILE A 158 -9.70 -16.54 10.11
N VAL A 159 -9.66 -15.44 10.86
CA VAL A 159 -8.52 -14.53 10.89
C VAL A 159 -7.25 -15.25 11.38
N ILE A 160 -7.36 -16.04 12.44
CA ILE A 160 -6.23 -16.84 12.97
C ILE A 160 -5.71 -17.80 11.89
N PHE A 161 -6.59 -18.53 11.20
CA PHE A 161 -6.20 -19.41 10.10
C PHE A 161 -5.52 -18.66 8.96
N THR A 162 -6.05 -17.50 8.58
CA THR A 162 -5.48 -16.64 7.52
C THR A 162 -4.04 -16.20 7.84
N ILE A 163 -3.74 -15.94 9.12
CA ILE A 163 -2.38 -15.59 9.56
C ILE A 163 -1.48 -16.83 9.69
N ALA A 164 -2.04 -17.97 10.08
CA ALA A 164 -1.29 -19.20 10.30
C ALA A 164 -0.81 -19.84 8.98
N ILE A 165 -1.65 -19.85 7.95
CA ILE A 165 -1.35 -20.49 6.65
C ILE A 165 -0.05 -19.97 6.02
N PRO A 166 0.18 -18.66 5.83
CA PRO A 166 1.44 -18.17 5.25
C PRO A 166 2.67 -18.54 6.08
N ARG A 167 2.53 -18.63 7.42
CA ARG A 167 3.64 -19.02 8.29
C ARG A 167 4.01 -20.48 8.12
N LEU A 168 3.04 -21.38 7.97
CA LEU A 168 3.28 -22.81 7.71
C LEU A 168 4.00 -23.01 6.37
N PHE A 169 3.62 -22.26 5.36
CA PHE A 169 4.22 -22.34 4.02
C PHE A 169 5.44 -21.40 3.81
N ALA A 170 5.85 -20.64 4.83
CA ALA A 170 6.94 -19.67 4.73
C ALA A 170 8.26 -20.28 4.22
N LYS A 171 8.59 -21.50 4.63
CA LYS A 171 9.81 -22.19 4.15
C LYS A 171 9.75 -22.51 2.66
N ILE A 172 8.59 -22.97 2.18
CA ILE A 172 8.38 -23.30 0.76
C ILE A 172 8.41 -22.03 -0.09
N LEU A 173 7.69 -20.98 0.35
CA LEU A 173 7.67 -19.68 -0.30
C LEU A 173 9.07 -19.06 -0.37
N LYS A 174 9.85 -19.12 0.72
CA LYS A 174 11.22 -18.61 0.74
C LYS A 174 12.14 -19.37 -0.23
N LYS A 175 12.00 -20.70 -0.31
CA LYS A 175 12.76 -21.51 -1.26
C LYS A 175 12.44 -21.13 -2.71
N SER A 176 11.15 -21.03 -3.05
CA SER A 176 10.71 -20.63 -4.40
C SER A 176 11.12 -19.20 -4.75
N SER A 177 11.05 -18.28 -3.78
CA SER A 177 11.49 -16.89 -3.98
C SER A 177 13.01 -16.80 -4.22
N ASN A 178 13.81 -17.59 -3.49
CA ASN A 178 15.25 -17.64 -3.70
C ASN A 178 15.59 -18.23 -5.10
N GLN A 179 14.95 -19.31 -5.49
CA GLN A 179 15.12 -19.90 -6.82
C GLN A 179 14.76 -18.91 -7.95
N LEU A 180 13.66 -18.17 -7.79
CA LEU A 180 13.27 -17.13 -8.72
C LEU A 180 14.30 -16.01 -8.80
N SER A 181 14.85 -15.60 -7.64
CA SER A 181 15.90 -14.58 -7.56
C SER A 181 17.19 -15.04 -8.24
N GLU A 182 17.61 -16.28 -8.04
CA GLU A 182 18.79 -16.87 -8.68
C GLU A 182 18.61 -16.95 -10.21
N GLN A 183 17.46 -17.43 -10.68
CA GLN A 183 17.13 -17.47 -12.12
C GLN A 183 17.09 -16.07 -12.74
N SER A 184 16.52 -15.09 -12.01
CA SER A 184 16.50 -13.69 -12.46
C SER A 184 17.90 -13.08 -12.54
N GLN A 185 18.78 -13.41 -11.61
CA GLN A 185 20.19 -12.97 -11.65
C GLN A 185 20.94 -13.62 -12.81
N GLU A 186 20.76 -14.91 -13.03
CA GLU A 186 21.36 -15.62 -14.18
C GLU A 186 20.87 -15.04 -15.50
N TYR A 187 19.57 -14.80 -15.64
CA TYR A 187 19.00 -14.15 -16.83
C TYR A 187 19.59 -12.75 -17.05
N ASN A 188 19.68 -11.93 -16.01
CA ASN A 188 20.26 -10.60 -16.11
C ASN A 188 21.76 -10.62 -16.45
N SER A 189 22.52 -11.62 -15.97
CA SER A 189 23.93 -11.77 -16.34
C SER A 189 24.09 -12.15 -17.80
N LYS A 190 23.28 -13.08 -18.31
CA LYS A 190 23.26 -13.47 -19.72
C LYS A 190 22.88 -12.29 -20.62
N LEU A 191 21.85 -11.50 -20.22
CA LEU A 191 21.51 -10.28 -20.96
C LEU A 191 22.67 -9.28 -20.99
N ARG A 192 23.36 -9.11 -19.88
CA ARG A 192 24.52 -8.21 -19.80
C ARG A 192 25.64 -8.68 -20.71
N GLU A 193 25.94 -9.97 -20.74
CA GLU A 193 26.93 -10.55 -21.64
C GLU A 193 26.57 -10.30 -23.10
N LEU A 194 25.29 -10.51 -23.50
CA LEU A 194 24.81 -10.21 -24.85
C LEU A 194 24.99 -8.73 -25.19
N PHE A 195 24.64 -7.83 -24.32
CA PHE A 195 24.81 -6.41 -24.59
C PHE A 195 26.27 -5.98 -24.64
N GLN A 196 27.15 -6.61 -23.87
CA GLN A 196 28.59 -6.37 -23.96
C GLN A 196 29.21 -6.90 -25.23
N CYS A 197 28.66 -7.98 -25.79
CA CYS A 197 29.10 -8.54 -27.08
C CYS A 197 28.35 -7.96 -28.27
N PHE A 198 27.55 -6.91 -28.11
CA PHE A 198 26.68 -6.34 -29.13
C PHE A 198 27.46 -6.01 -30.45
N ASP A 199 28.59 -5.32 -30.29
CA ASP A 199 29.42 -4.93 -31.45
C ASP A 199 29.94 -6.16 -32.21
N ILE A 200 30.37 -7.20 -31.49
CA ILE A 200 30.83 -8.46 -32.05
C ILE A 200 29.70 -9.19 -32.80
N ILE A 201 28.53 -9.25 -32.21
CA ILE A 201 27.34 -9.88 -32.80
C ILE A 201 26.92 -9.15 -34.07
N GLN A 202 27.01 -7.84 -34.09
CA GLN A 202 26.69 -7.00 -35.25
C GLN A 202 27.70 -7.15 -36.36
N ASP A 203 28.99 -7.14 -36.06
CA ASP A 203 30.08 -7.23 -37.05
C ASP A 203 30.11 -8.60 -37.75
N TYR A 204 29.89 -9.67 -37.01
CA TYR A 204 29.92 -11.03 -37.56
C TYR A 204 28.55 -11.52 -38.07
N ARG A 205 27.46 -10.73 -37.99
CA ARG A 205 26.07 -11.07 -38.36
C ARG A 205 25.58 -12.41 -37.77
N VAL A 206 25.94 -12.71 -36.52
CA VAL A 206 25.61 -13.97 -35.81
C VAL A 206 24.24 -13.92 -35.14
N LEU A 207 23.41 -12.91 -35.44
CA LEU A 207 22.05 -12.72 -34.88
C LEU A 207 21.16 -13.98 -34.91
N PRO A 208 21.12 -14.81 -36.01
CA PRO A 208 20.28 -16.00 -36.01
C PRO A 208 20.69 -17.06 -34.98
N HIS A 209 21.98 -17.13 -34.65
CA HIS A 209 22.50 -18.12 -33.70
C HIS A 209 22.38 -17.69 -32.23
N SER A 210 22.48 -16.39 -31.98
CA SER A 210 22.34 -15.85 -30.61
C SER A 210 20.89 -15.86 -30.10
N THR A 211 19.90 -15.77 -30.99
CA THR A 211 18.48 -15.82 -30.62
C THR A 211 18.00 -17.22 -30.25
N THR A 212 18.62 -18.29 -30.80
CA THR A 212 18.28 -19.69 -30.48
C THR A 212 18.83 -20.15 -29.13
N LEU A 213 19.80 -19.46 -28.55
CA LEU A 213 20.34 -19.77 -27.22
C LEU A 213 19.42 -19.29 -26.07
N TYR A 214 18.37 -18.53 -26.38
CA TYR A 214 17.45 -17.90 -25.39
C TYR A 214 15.99 -18.30 -25.60
N SER A 215 15.66 -19.16 -26.52
CA SER A 215 14.36 -19.83 -26.68
C SER A 215 14.36 -21.17 -25.92
#